data_a9e2878360c776f9c094f96f75ed1baf
#
_entry.id   a9e2878360c776f9c094f96f75ed1baf
#
_cell.length_a   1.000
_cell.length_b   1.000
_cell.length_c   1.000
_cell.angle_alpha   90.00
_cell.angle_beta   90.00
_cell.angle_gamma   90.00
#
_symmetry.space_group_name_H-M   'P 1'
#
loop_
_entity.id
_entity.type
_entity.pdbx_description
1 polymer ?
#
loop_
_entity_poly.entity_id
_entity_poly.type
_entity_poly.pdbx_seq_one_letter_code
_entity_poly.pdbx_strand_id
1 'polypeptide(L)'
;CRSSFGKIIELYHPEDQHVVKIHPTAVVSKTAVIGEHVTIMPYVVVDDGAEIGSGTVVYPYVYIGKNSKIGKNCELNPGAVIHENSILGDRVVLRAHAVFGGQGFGFSTDAAGHHTHIRQLGKAVLQDDVEVGSGSAVDNGAMNDTVIGRGTKVDNLVHLGHNVEIGEDCFIIAQVGIAGSTKIGDSCVLAGQTGITGHVNITDHVVLGGKTGVVGNIETPGSYVGYPARPHGEWVREQIMVTRLPELMKKMSRLEKLLTEKGIKL
;
A
#
# COMPACT_ATOMS: atom_id res chain seq x y z
N CYS A 1 -27.14 6.11 1.18
CA CYS A 1 -27.37 5.33 2.42
C CYS A 1 -26.10 5.16 3.29
N ARG A 2 -24.95 4.77 2.78
CA ARG A 2 -23.74 4.56 3.61
C ARG A 2 -23.17 5.87 4.19
N SER A 3 -23.12 6.95 3.42
CA SER A 3 -22.66 8.26 3.88
C SER A 3 -23.57 8.89 4.95
N SER A 4 -24.89 8.63 4.87
CA SER A 4 -25.85 9.08 5.89
C SER A 4 -25.68 8.32 7.20
N PHE A 5 -25.32 7.03 7.14
CA PHE A 5 -25.08 6.20 8.31
C PHE A 5 -23.82 6.64 9.07
N GLY A 6 -22.73 6.98 8.35
CA GLY A 6 -21.52 7.55 8.97
C GLY A 6 -21.83 8.82 9.77
N LYS A 7 -22.56 9.77 9.16
CA LYS A 7 -22.97 11.01 9.85
C LYS A 7 -23.85 10.77 11.09
N ILE A 8 -24.67 9.73 11.07
CA ILE A 8 -25.49 9.36 12.24
C ILE A 8 -24.59 8.82 13.35
N ILE A 9 -23.60 7.98 13.04
CA ILE A 9 -22.64 7.46 14.02
C ILE A 9 -21.89 8.63 14.68
N GLU A 10 -21.35 9.56 13.90
CA GLU A 10 -20.64 10.75 14.40
C GLU A 10 -21.51 11.59 15.33
N LEU A 11 -22.80 11.70 15.03
CA LEU A 11 -23.74 12.47 15.87
C LEU A 11 -23.98 11.84 17.25
N TYR A 12 -24.07 10.50 17.32
CA TYR A 12 -24.35 9.76 18.55
C TYR A 12 -23.09 9.32 19.30
N HIS A 13 -21.97 9.25 18.60
CA HIS A 13 -20.64 8.89 19.13
C HIS A 13 -19.62 9.91 18.66
N PRO A 14 -19.67 11.16 19.16
CA PRO A 14 -18.69 12.17 18.80
C PRO A 14 -17.30 11.71 19.24
N GLU A 15 -16.29 12.01 18.44
CA GLU A 15 -14.91 11.74 18.79
C GLU A 15 -14.54 12.41 20.12
N ASP A 16 -13.71 11.72 20.91
CA ASP A 16 -13.21 12.24 22.18
C ASP A 16 -12.42 13.53 21.92
N GLN A 17 -12.79 14.59 22.64
CA GLN A 17 -12.05 15.85 22.60
C GLN A 17 -10.72 15.68 23.35
N HIS A 18 -9.63 15.64 22.63
CA HIS A 18 -8.30 15.61 23.23
C HIS A 18 -7.94 16.96 23.85
N VAL A 19 -7.36 16.89 25.06
CA VAL A 19 -6.83 18.10 25.70
C VAL A 19 -5.57 18.52 24.95
N VAL A 20 -5.63 19.69 24.31
CA VAL A 20 -4.47 20.29 23.60
C VAL A 20 -3.31 20.48 24.57
N LYS A 21 -2.29 19.64 24.46
CA LYS A 21 -1.06 19.75 25.25
C LYS A 21 0.05 18.85 24.74
N ILE A 22 1.28 19.23 25.08
CA ILE A 22 2.43 18.35 24.95
C ILE A 22 2.63 17.64 26.30
N HIS A 23 2.57 16.29 26.28
CA HIS A 23 2.75 15.52 27.51
C HIS A 23 4.20 15.61 28.03
N PRO A 24 4.44 15.73 29.35
CA PRO A 24 5.78 15.90 29.92
C PRO A 24 6.77 14.77 29.61
N THR A 25 6.29 13.57 29.29
CA THR A 25 7.13 12.42 28.90
C THR A 25 7.43 12.35 27.40
N ALA A 26 6.86 13.25 26.60
CA ALA A 26 7.21 13.35 25.19
C ALA A 26 8.60 13.98 25.02
N VAL A 27 9.36 13.46 24.08
CA VAL A 27 10.68 14.01 23.71
C VAL A 27 10.50 14.78 22.42
N VAL A 28 10.45 16.11 22.52
CA VAL A 28 10.29 17.00 21.36
C VAL A 28 11.55 17.82 21.17
N SER A 29 12.14 17.74 19.98
CA SER A 29 13.34 18.54 19.66
C SER A 29 13.05 20.02 19.75
N LYS A 30 14.05 20.79 20.17
CA LYS A 30 14.00 22.26 20.24
C LYS A 30 13.89 22.91 18.85
N THR A 31 14.24 22.20 17.81
CA THR A 31 14.18 22.66 16.41
C THR A 31 12.89 22.23 15.71
N ALA A 32 12.05 21.42 16.37
CA ALA A 32 10.75 21.04 15.83
C ALA A 32 9.77 22.24 15.86
N VAL A 33 8.95 22.33 14.83
CA VAL A 33 7.90 23.37 14.72
C VAL A 33 6.55 22.71 14.98
N ILE A 34 5.90 23.12 16.05
CA ILE A 34 4.61 22.58 16.48
C ILE A 34 3.54 23.63 16.24
N GLY A 35 2.52 23.30 15.45
CA GLY A 35 1.39 24.15 15.13
C GLY A 35 0.44 24.38 16.32
N GLU A 36 -0.54 25.23 16.11
CA GLU A 36 -1.57 25.51 17.13
C GLU A 36 -2.49 24.29 17.32
N HIS A 37 -2.99 24.11 18.53
CA HIS A 37 -3.93 23.05 18.90
C HIS A 37 -3.43 21.61 18.63
N VAL A 38 -2.12 21.41 18.56
CA VAL A 38 -1.54 20.08 18.47
C VAL A 38 -1.57 19.37 19.82
N THR A 39 -1.98 18.11 19.84
CA THR A 39 -1.91 17.24 21.02
C THR A 39 -0.78 16.23 20.84
N ILE A 40 0.18 16.22 21.75
CA ILE A 40 1.28 15.23 21.78
C ILE A 40 1.15 14.41 23.07
N MET A 41 0.90 13.12 22.93
CA MET A 41 0.63 12.19 24.02
C MET A 41 1.90 11.60 24.63
N PRO A 42 1.83 10.78 25.70
CA PRO A 42 3.00 10.23 26.37
C PRO A 42 3.93 9.46 25.44
N TYR A 43 5.24 9.58 25.69
CA TYR A 43 6.30 8.80 25.05
C TYR A 43 6.42 9.00 23.52
N VAL A 44 5.83 10.04 22.98
CA VAL A 44 6.06 10.47 21.60
C VAL A 44 7.47 11.03 21.46
N VAL A 45 8.11 10.72 20.33
CA VAL A 45 9.40 11.31 19.96
C VAL A 45 9.22 12.13 18.68
N VAL A 46 9.60 13.41 18.74
CA VAL A 46 9.63 14.33 17.59
C VAL A 46 11.05 14.81 17.39
N ASP A 47 11.63 14.45 16.27
CA ASP A 47 13.05 14.68 15.98
C ASP A 47 13.32 16.07 15.38
N ASP A 48 14.60 16.38 15.13
CA ASP A 48 15.06 17.68 14.68
C ASP A 48 14.42 18.12 13.36
N GLY A 49 14.00 19.39 13.32
CA GLY A 49 13.44 20.02 12.12
C GLY A 49 12.11 19.43 11.66
N ALA A 50 11.47 18.57 12.44
CA ALA A 50 10.12 18.08 12.14
C ALA A 50 9.09 19.21 12.28
N GLU A 51 8.12 19.25 11.38
CA GLU A 51 7.04 20.23 11.36
C GLU A 51 5.70 19.49 11.55
N ILE A 52 4.85 19.95 12.48
CA ILE A 52 3.54 19.37 12.76
C ILE A 52 2.48 20.45 12.61
N GLY A 53 1.56 20.28 11.66
CA GLY A 53 0.47 21.20 11.36
C GLY A 53 -0.59 21.27 12.46
N SER A 54 -1.31 22.37 12.48
CA SER A 54 -2.32 22.68 13.51
C SER A 54 -3.41 21.62 13.60
N GLY A 55 -3.93 21.36 14.80
CA GLY A 55 -5.03 20.44 15.07
C GLY A 55 -4.66 18.95 15.01
N THR A 56 -3.41 18.62 14.74
CA THR A 56 -2.94 17.24 14.66
C THR A 56 -2.85 16.57 16.02
N VAL A 57 -3.28 15.30 16.10
CA VAL A 57 -3.22 14.47 17.30
C VAL A 57 -2.16 13.38 17.13
N VAL A 58 -1.18 13.37 18.03
CA VAL A 58 -0.09 12.39 18.05
C VAL A 58 -0.24 11.51 19.28
N TYR A 59 -0.61 10.27 19.05
CA TYR A 59 -0.88 9.27 20.09
C TYR A 59 0.41 8.69 20.69
N PRO A 60 0.32 7.93 21.80
CA PRO A 60 1.49 7.43 22.51
C PRO A 60 2.42 6.59 21.61
N TYR A 61 3.73 6.68 21.87
CA TYR A 61 4.79 5.90 21.21
C TYR A 61 4.96 6.17 19.71
N VAL A 62 4.37 7.22 19.17
CA VAL A 62 4.64 7.66 17.80
C VAL A 62 6.05 8.22 17.71
N TYR A 63 6.76 7.86 16.64
CA TYR A 63 8.05 8.45 16.26
C TYR A 63 7.88 9.29 15.00
N ILE A 64 8.31 10.55 15.05
CA ILE A 64 8.34 11.47 13.91
C ILE A 64 9.80 11.85 13.64
N GLY A 65 10.32 11.32 12.53
CA GLY A 65 11.72 11.44 12.14
C GLY A 65 12.10 12.84 11.64
N LYS A 66 13.39 13.04 11.55
CA LYS A 66 14.04 14.30 11.20
C LYS A 66 13.52 14.91 9.92
N ASN A 67 13.27 16.25 9.93
CA ASN A 67 12.79 17.04 8.79
C ASN A 67 11.49 16.54 8.16
N SER A 68 10.71 15.68 8.83
CA SER A 68 9.41 15.25 8.35
C SER A 68 8.40 16.39 8.46
N LYS A 69 7.46 16.43 7.52
CA LYS A 69 6.39 17.45 7.49
C LYS A 69 5.04 16.77 7.60
N ILE A 70 4.32 17.12 8.65
CA ILE A 70 2.98 16.61 8.93
C ILE A 70 1.99 17.76 8.72
N GLY A 71 0.97 17.54 7.91
CA GLY A 71 -0.10 18.51 7.65
C GLY A 71 -1.00 18.77 8.86
N LYS A 72 -2.11 19.43 8.61
CA LYS A 72 -3.10 19.82 9.61
C LYS A 72 -4.12 18.72 9.84
N ASN A 73 -4.68 18.69 11.07
CA ASN A 73 -5.76 17.80 11.45
C ASN A 73 -5.47 16.31 11.15
N CYS A 74 -4.21 15.91 11.26
CA CYS A 74 -3.80 14.53 11.10
C CYS A 74 -4.02 13.74 12.40
N GLU A 75 -4.15 12.42 12.26
CA GLU A 75 -4.28 11.47 13.36
C GLU A 75 -3.18 10.42 13.25
N LEU A 76 -2.20 10.47 14.17
CA LEU A 76 -1.07 9.54 14.19
C LEU A 76 -1.26 8.58 15.36
N ASN A 77 -1.75 7.38 15.07
CA ASN A 77 -2.17 6.40 16.06
C ASN A 77 -1.00 5.69 16.75
N PRO A 78 -1.23 5.01 17.89
CA PRO A 78 -0.16 4.49 18.74
C PRO A 78 0.88 3.64 18.01
N GLY A 79 2.15 3.97 18.25
CA GLY A 79 3.28 3.23 17.69
C GLY A 79 3.50 3.41 16.18
N ALA A 80 2.82 4.35 15.53
CA ALA A 80 3.13 4.71 14.15
C ALA A 80 4.54 5.30 14.05
N VAL A 81 5.26 4.96 12.98
CA VAL A 81 6.63 5.39 12.72
C VAL A 81 6.67 6.16 11.41
N ILE A 82 7.13 7.41 11.49
CA ILE A 82 7.36 8.27 10.33
C ILE A 82 8.85 8.50 10.23
N HIS A 83 9.47 7.97 9.17
CA HIS A 83 10.90 8.13 8.94
C HIS A 83 11.24 9.54 8.45
N GLU A 84 12.53 9.86 8.49
CA GLU A 84 13.06 11.17 8.12
C GLU A 84 12.65 11.63 6.72
N ASN A 85 12.49 12.93 6.53
CA ASN A 85 12.13 13.61 5.28
C ASN A 85 10.77 13.21 4.68
N SER A 86 9.94 12.48 5.41
CA SER A 86 8.58 12.10 4.99
C SER A 86 7.64 13.30 4.95
N ILE A 87 6.66 13.26 4.06
CA ILE A 87 5.66 14.33 3.90
C ILE A 87 4.26 13.74 4.01
N LEU A 88 3.46 14.25 4.92
CA LEU A 88 2.05 13.96 5.07
C LEU A 88 1.25 15.25 4.80
N GLY A 89 0.24 15.15 3.94
CA GLY A 89 -0.73 16.20 3.70
C GLY A 89 -1.68 16.42 4.87
N ASP A 90 -2.74 17.14 4.65
CA ASP A 90 -3.75 17.44 5.66
C ASP A 90 -4.72 16.26 5.86
N ARG A 91 -5.25 16.09 7.08
CA ARG A 91 -6.25 15.06 7.44
C ARG A 91 -5.80 13.62 7.14
N VAL A 92 -4.50 13.39 7.17
CA VAL A 92 -3.92 12.04 7.04
C VAL A 92 -4.11 11.27 8.33
N VAL A 93 -4.49 10.00 8.20
CA VAL A 93 -4.60 9.06 9.32
C VAL A 93 -3.58 7.94 9.16
N LEU A 94 -2.66 7.83 10.11
CA LEU A 94 -1.82 6.64 10.25
C LEU A 94 -2.34 5.78 11.40
N ARG A 95 -2.80 4.59 11.11
CA ARG A 95 -3.28 3.64 12.12
C ARG A 95 -2.12 3.03 12.92
N ALA A 96 -2.46 2.34 14.00
CA ALA A 96 -1.47 1.80 14.93
C ALA A 96 -0.39 0.97 14.22
N HIS A 97 0.87 1.24 14.58
CA HIS A 97 2.05 0.55 14.03
C HIS A 97 2.22 0.64 12.51
N ALA A 98 1.58 1.58 11.82
CA ALA A 98 1.92 1.89 10.44
C ALA A 98 3.34 2.45 10.35
N VAL A 99 4.13 1.99 9.38
CA VAL A 99 5.50 2.45 9.12
C VAL A 99 5.53 3.18 7.79
N PHE A 100 5.94 4.44 7.83
CA PHE A 100 5.93 5.32 6.66
C PHE A 100 7.30 5.90 6.39
N GLY A 101 7.79 5.76 5.14
CA GLY A 101 9.07 6.29 4.70
C GLY A 101 10.28 5.43 5.07
N GLY A 102 10.08 4.13 5.36
CA GLY A 102 11.16 3.19 5.61
C GLY A 102 12.07 2.98 4.39
N GLN A 103 13.29 2.46 4.62
CA GLN A 103 14.21 2.14 3.53
C GLN A 103 13.65 0.99 2.67
N GLY A 104 13.53 1.22 1.35
CA GLY A 104 13.05 0.23 0.41
C GLY A 104 14.01 -0.96 0.22
N PHE A 105 13.50 -2.05 -0.33
CA PHE A 105 14.25 -3.26 -0.63
C PHE A 105 15.12 -3.06 -1.88
N GLY A 106 16.26 -2.39 -1.70
CA GLY A 106 17.22 -2.10 -2.75
C GLY A 106 18.57 -2.76 -2.47
N PHE A 107 18.99 -3.73 -3.28
CA PHE A 107 20.27 -4.41 -3.15
C PHE A 107 20.95 -4.58 -4.51
N SER A 108 22.27 -4.43 -4.55
CA SER A 108 23.12 -4.92 -5.64
C SER A 108 23.73 -6.26 -5.25
N THR A 109 23.88 -7.13 -6.22
CA THR A 109 24.50 -8.45 -6.00
C THR A 109 25.80 -8.50 -6.80
N ASP A 110 26.93 -8.80 -6.15
CA ASP A 110 28.22 -8.98 -6.81
C ASP A 110 28.35 -10.34 -7.51
N ALA A 111 29.46 -10.56 -8.22
CA ALA A 111 29.71 -11.80 -8.94
C ALA A 111 29.85 -13.04 -8.04
N ALA A 112 30.11 -12.85 -6.75
CA ALA A 112 30.19 -13.93 -5.76
C ALA A 112 28.83 -14.22 -5.09
N GLY A 113 27.79 -13.46 -5.42
CA GLY A 113 26.44 -13.61 -4.87
C GLY A 113 26.18 -12.84 -3.57
N HIS A 114 27.09 -11.97 -3.15
CA HIS A 114 26.87 -11.15 -1.94
C HIS A 114 25.99 -9.94 -2.26
N HIS A 115 25.13 -9.57 -1.29
CA HIS A 115 24.19 -8.47 -1.42
C HIS A 115 24.69 -7.24 -0.64
N THR A 116 24.73 -6.09 -1.31
CA THR A 116 25.02 -4.80 -0.70
C THR A 116 23.80 -3.90 -0.78
N HIS A 117 23.37 -3.34 0.34
CA HIS A 117 22.21 -2.44 0.39
C HIS A 117 22.48 -1.15 -0.38
N ILE A 118 21.54 -0.78 -1.25
CA ILE A 118 21.50 0.49 -1.95
C ILE A 118 20.59 1.43 -1.18
N ARG A 119 21.19 2.48 -0.60
CA ARG A 119 20.44 3.47 0.18
C ARG A 119 19.42 4.20 -0.68
N GLN A 120 18.20 4.31 -0.17
CA GLN A 120 17.11 5.04 -0.81
C GLN A 120 17.16 6.51 -0.36
N LEU A 121 17.20 7.45 -1.31
CA LEU A 121 17.41 8.89 -1.06
C LEU A 121 16.15 9.74 -1.33
N GLY A 122 15.15 9.18 -2.01
CA GLY A 122 13.87 9.81 -2.26
C GLY A 122 13.02 9.87 -0.98
N LYS A 123 11.85 10.43 -1.09
CA LYS A 123 10.92 10.63 0.03
C LYS A 123 9.73 9.68 -0.10
N ALA A 124 8.95 9.62 0.96
CA ALA A 124 7.59 9.10 0.94
C ALA A 124 6.62 10.27 1.16
N VAL A 125 5.56 10.32 0.36
CA VAL A 125 4.58 11.42 0.33
C VAL A 125 3.17 10.86 0.39
N LEU A 126 2.40 11.22 1.39
CA LEU A 126 0.96 11.07 1.43
C LEU A 126 0.30 12.41 1.09
N GLN A 127 -0.62 12.41 0.15
CA GLN A 127 -1.45 13.59 -0.10
C GLN A 127 -2.59 13.68 0.93
N ASP A 128 -3.42 14.70 0.81
CA ASP A 128 -4.52 14.96 1.74
C ASP A 128 -5.50 13.78 1.83
N ASP A 129 -6.13 13.63 2.98
CA ASP A 129 -7.20 12.65 3.22
C ASP A 129 -6.80 11.17 3.04
N VAL A 130 -5.50 10.87 2.98
CA VAL A 130 -5.02 9.49 2.91
C VAL A 130 -5.11 8.80 4.27
N GLU A 131 -5.51 7.53 4.28
CA GLU A 131 -5.47 6.68 5.47
C GLU A 131 -4.58 5.47 5.21
N VAL A 132 -3.70 5.16 6.18
CA VAL A 132 -2.82 3.98 6.15
C VAL A 132 -3.13 3.09 7.34
N GLY A 133 -3.55 1.88 7.07
CA GLY A 133 -4.00 0.87 8.02
C GLY A 133 -2.91 0.31 8.93
N SER A 134 -3.34 -0.37 9.97
CA SER A 134 -2.47 -0.90 11.02
C SER A 134 -1.45 -1.89 10.48
N GLY A 135 -0.19 -1.74 10.88
CA GLY A 135 0.90 -2.62 10.48
C GLY A 135 1.27 -2.55 9.01
N SER A 136 0.73 -1.59 8.24
CA SER A 136 1.13 -1.37 6.85
C SER A 136 2.46 -0.64 6.76
N ALA A 137 3.25 -0.98 5.72
CA ALA A 137 4.56 -0.40 5.48
C ALA A 137 4.61 0.26 4.11
N VAL A 138 5.09 1.50 4.07
CA VAL A 138 5.32 2.28 2.85
C VAL A 138 6.78 2.68 2.80
N ASP A 139 7.50 2.20 1.81
CA ASP A 139 8.91 2.50 1.63
C ASP A 139 9.10 3.89 1.01
N ASN A 140 10.23 4.54 1.31
CA ASN A 140 10.62 5.74 0.57
C ASN A 140 11.13 5.38 -0.83
N GLY A 141 11.19 6.38 -1.70
CA GLY A 141 11.69 6.16 -3.05
C GLY A 141 13.22 6.07 -3.11
N ALA A 142 13.73 5.43 -4.16
CA ALA A 142 15.17 5.30 -4.39
C ALA A 142 15.82 6.67 -4.70
N MET A 143 15.42 7.30 -5.80
CA MET A 143 15.84 8.62 -6.24
C MET A 143 14.64 9.57 -6.37
N ASN A 144 13.54 9.08 -6.95
CA ASN A 144 12.24 9.75 -6.99
C ASN A 144 11.44 9.35 -5.75
N ASP A 145 10.33 10.02 -5.50
CA ASP A 145 9.50 9.78 -4.34
C ASP A 145 8.56 8.58 -4.51
N THR A 146 8.13 7.99 -3.40
CA THR A 146 6.94 7.12 -3.32
C THR A 146 5.76 8.01 -2.98
N VAL A 147 4.66 7.95 -3.73
CA VAL A 147 3.54 8.89 -3.61
C VAL A 147 2.22 8.16 -3.52
N ILE A 148 1.38 8.54 -2.55
CA ILE A 148 0.00 8.07 -2.44
C ILE A 148 -0.94 9.25 -2.61
N GLY A 149 -1.80 9.18 -3.64
CA GLY A 149 -2.73 10.21 -4.04
C GLY A 149 -3.84 10.46 -3.03
N ARG A 150 -4.40 11.66 -3.12
CA ARG A 150 -5.42 12.17 -2.22
C ARG A 150 -6.62 11.22 -2.09
N GLY A 151 -7.18 11.10 -0.89
CA GLY A 151 -8.39 10.33 -0.62
C GLY A 151 -8.18 8.81 -0.60
N THR A 152 -7.03 8.30 -1.05
CA THR A 152 -6.73 6.87 -1.08
C THR A 152 -6.72 6.25 0.30
N LYS A 153 -7.32 5.06 0.42
CA LYS A 153 -7.43 4.28 1.65
C LYS A 153 -6.64 3.00 1.52
N VAL A 154 -5.62 2.90 2.36
CA VAL A 154 -4.76 1.71 2.49
C VAL A 154 -5.18 0.98 3.76
N ASP A 155 -5.58 -0.28 3.63
CA ASP A 155 -6.01 -1.13 4.74
C ASP A 155 -4.81 -1.76 5.47
N ASN A 156 -5.05 -2.66 6.38
CA ASN A 156 -4.06 -3.25 7.27
C ASN A 156 -3.11 -4.21 6.55
N LEU A 157 -1.86 -4.29 7.06
CA LEU A 157 -0.84 -5.24 6.60
C LEU A 157 -0.52 -5.13 5.09
N VAL A 158 -0.67 -3.95 4.52
CA VAL A 158 -0.30 -3.66 3.13
C VAL A 158 1.19 -3.32 3.06
N HIS A 159 1.87 -3.75 1.98
CA HIS A 159 3.22 -3.32 1.69
C HIS A 159 3.30 -2.57 0.36
N LEU A 160 3.82 -1.35 0.39
CA LEU A 160 4.09 -0.52 -0.77
C LEU A 160 5.59 -0.31 -0.89
N GLY A 161 6.19 -0.89 -1.93
CA GLY A 161 7.62 -0.80 -2.18
C GLY A 161 8.07 0.58 -2.67
N HIS A 162 9.37 0.77 -2.76
CA HIS A 162 9.99 2.03 -3.17
C HIS A 162 9.49 2.53 -4.54
N ASN A 163 9.33 3.83 -4.70
CA ASN A 163 8.89 4.46 -5.96
C ASN A 163 7.52 4.01 -6.47
N VAL A 164 6.67 3.47 -5.60
CA VAL A 164 5.27 3.20 -5.94
C VAL A 164 4.54 4.53 -6.02
N GLU A 165 3.77 4.72 -7.08
CA GLU A 165 2.86 5.85 -7.26
C GLU A 165 1.43 5.32 -7.30
N ILE A 166 0.56 5.79 -6.39
CA ILE A 166 -0.86 5.45 -6.36
C ILE A 166 -1.66 6.72 -6.58
N GLY A 167 -2.63 6.68 -7.47
CA GLY A 167 -3.52 7.78 -7.78
C GLY A 167 -4.50 8.13 -6.66
N GLU A 168 -5.47 8.99 -6.98
CA GLU A 168 -6.47 9.48 -6.06
C GLU A 168 -7.61 8.47 -5.85
N ASP A 169 -8.26 8.53 -4.67
CA ASP A 169 -9.48 7.80 -4.32
C ASP A 169 -9.42 6.28 -4.55
N CYS A 170 -8.24 5.67 -4.39
CA CYS A 170 -8.05 4.23 -4.48
C CYS A 170 -8.39 3.50 -3.17
N PHE A 171 -8.76 2.22 -3.29
CA PHE A 171 -8.85 1.27 -2.18
C PHE A 171 -7.79 0.19 -2.32
N ILE A 172 -6.84 0.14 -1.38
CA ILE A 172 -5.79 -0.88 -1.28
C ILE A 172 -6.12 -1.74 -0.07
N ILE A 173 -6.76 -2.87 -0.30
CA ILE A 173 -7.36 -3.69 0.76
C ILE A 173 -6.31 -4.58 1.42
N ALA A 174 -6.63 -5.14 2.58
CA ALA A 174 -5.68 -5.81 3.46
C ALA A 174 -4.75 -6.83 2.77
N GLN A 175 -3.48 -6.83 3.20
CA GLN A 175 -2.43 -7.75 2.73
C GLN A 175 -2.09 -7.63 1.24
N VAL A 176 -2.44 -6.51 0.58
CA VAL A 176 -1.95 -6.21 -0.76
C VAL A 176 -0.44 -5.94 -0.70
N GLY A 177 0.30 -6.49 -1.66
CA GLY A 177 1.71 -6.22 -1.85
C GLY A 177 1.97 -5.60 -3.22
N ILE A 178 2.56 -4.42 -3.27
CA ILE A 178 2.93 -3.73 -4.50
C ILE A 178 4.44 -3.57 -4.55
N ALA A 179 5.07 -4.22 -5.50
CA ALA A 179 6.52 -4.13 -5.67
C ALA A 179 6.95 -2.78 -6.27
N GLY A 180 8.21 -2.44 -6.07
CA GLY A 180 8.76 -1.12 -6.39
C GLY A 180 8.55 -0.64 -7.82
N SER A 181 8.48 0.69 -7.99
CA SER A 181 8.33 1.38 -9.28
C SER A 181 7.03 1.05 -10.05
N THR A 182 6.02 0.58 -9.35
CA THR A 182 4.68 0.33 -9.91
C THR A 182 3.84 1.60 -9.83
N LYS A 183 3.06 1.86 -10.87
CA LYS A 183 2.12 2.98 -10.94
C LYS A 183 0.68 2.49 -11.03
N ILE A 184 -0.16 3.00 -10.17
CA ILE A 184 -1.59 2.72 -10.09
C ILE A 184 -2.33 4.03 -10.39
N GLY A 185 -3.25 4.00 -11.33
CA GLY A 185 -4.10 5.15 -11.67
C GLY A 185 -5.15 5.45 -10.60
N ASP A 186 -6.06 6.37 -10.91
CA ASP A 186 -7.09 6.85 -10.01
C ASP A 186 -8.25 5.86 -9.86
N SER A 187 -8.95 5.94 -8.73
CA SER A 187 -10.18 5.19 -8.45
C SER A 187 -10.04 3.67 -8.64
N CYS A 188 -8.87 3.13 -8.39
CA CYS A 188 -8.61 1.69 -8.45
C CYS A 188 -9.01 0.98 -7.15
N VAL A 189 -9.41 -0.29 -7.26
CA VAL A 189 -9.71 -1.16 -6.12
C VAL A 189 -8.86 -2.41 -6.20
N LEU A 190 -7.93 -2.57 -5.28
CA LEU A 190 -7.08 -3.75 -5.15
C LEU A 190 -7.60 -4.58 -3.96
N ALA A 191 -8.31 -5.66 -4.27
CA ALA A 191 -8.88 -6.52 -3.22
C ALA A 191 -7.80 -7.31 -2.47
N GLY A 192 -8.17 -7.80 -1.29
CA GLY A 192 -7.23 -8.39 -0.33
C GLY A 192 -6.30 -9.46 -0.90
N GLN A 193 -5.05 -9.44 -0.45
CA GLN A 193 -3.99 -10.37 -0.87
C GLN A 193 -3.62 -10.30 -2.37
N THR A 194 -3.96 -9.22 -3.06
CA THR A 194 -3.47 -8.96 -4.43
C THR A 194 -1.96 -8.72 -4.38
N GLY A 195 -1.23 -9.34 -5.30
CA GLY A 195 0.21 -9.14 -5.47
C GLY A 195 0.51 -8.51 -6.83
N ILE A 196 1.32 -7.46 -6.86
CA ILE A 196 1.68 -6.76 -8.10
C ILE A 196 3.21 -6.74 -8.21
N THR A 197 3.73 -7.23 -9.33
CA THR A 197 5.17 -7.21 -9.63
C THR A 197 5.65 -5.77 -9.87
N GLY A 198 6.97 -5.57 -9.78
CA GLY A 198 7.57 -4.25 -9.99
C GLY A 198 7.49 -3.74 -11.43
N HIS A 199 7.60 -2.41 -11.58
CA HIS A 199 7.65 -1.72 -12.88
C HIS A 199 6.41 -1.93 -13.76
N VAL A 200 5.24 -2.07 -13.16
CA VAL A 200 3.96 -2.25 -13.84
C VAL A 200 3.16 -0.95 -13.80
N ASN A 201 2.44 -0.66 -14.89
CA ASN A 201 1.47 0.43 -14.93
C ASN A 201 0.04 -0.13 -15.00
N ILE A 202 -0.82 0.33 -14.10
CA ILE A 202 -2.24 -0.01 -14.05
C ILE A 202 -3.01 1.28 -14.26
N THR A 203 -3.87 1.31 -15.28
CA THR A 203 -4.69 2.48 -15.61
C THR A 203 -5.78 2.72 -14.57
N ASP A 204 -6.48 3.85 -14.70
CA ASP A 204 -7.58 4.25 -13.81
C ASP A 204 -8.73 3.25 -13.84
N HIS A 205 -9.55 3.24 -12.77
CA HIS A 205 -10.79 2.47 -12.64
C HIS A 205 -10.63 0.96 -12.81
N VAL A 206 -9.48 0.41 -12.44
CA VAL A 206 -9.24 -1.03 -12.43
C VAL A 206 -9.66 -1.62 -11.08
N VAL A 207 -10.37 -2.75 -11.13
CA VAL A 207 -10.75 -3.55 -9.97
C VAL A 207 -10.03 -4.89 -10.02
N LEU A 208 -9.13 -5.14 -9.10
CA LEU A 208 -8.47 -6.43 -8.93
C LEU A 208 -9.19 -7.25 -7.86
N GLY A 209 -9.68 -8.42 -8.23
CA GLY A 209 -10.29 -9.37 -7.29
C GLY A 209 -9.28 -9.94 -6.29
N GLY A 210 -9.77 -10.51 -5.19
CA GLY A 210 -8.90 -11.04 -4.13
C GLY A 210 -7.89 -12.08 -4.65
N LYS A 211 -6.66 -12.04 -4.12
CA LYS A 211 -5.52 -12.92 -4.49
C LYS A 211 -5.10 -12.83 -5.97
N THR A 212 -5.50 -11.80 -6.70
CA THR A 212 -5.03 -11.62 -8.08
C THR A 212 -3.54 -11.34 -8.12
N GLY A 213 -2.82 -12.05 -8.99
CA GLY A 213 -1.41 -11.77 -9.30
C GLY A 213 -1.29 -10.97 -10.60
N VAL A 214 -0.71 -9.78 -10.54
CA VAL A 214 -0.46 -8.93 -11.71
C VAL A 214 1.01 -9.00 -12.08
N VAL A 215 1.30 -9.45 -13.30
CA VAL A 215 2.67 -9.65 -13.80
C VAL A 215 3.00 -8.77 -15.02
N GLY A 216 2.11 -7.87 -15.42
CA GLY A 216 2.28 -6.96 -16.54
C GLY A 216 1.30 -5.80 -16.48
N ASN A 217 1.44 -4.85 -17.41
CA ASN A 217 0.59 -3.66 -17.46
C ASN A 217 -0.89 -4.00 -17.68
N ILE A 218 -1.77 -3.19 -17.07
CA ILE A 218 -3.20 -3.21 -17.32
C ILE A 218 -3.58 -1.86 -17.93
N GLU A 219 -3.86 -1.84 -19.22
CA GLU A 219 -4.08 -0.62 -19.99
C GLU A 219 -5.57 -0.29 -20.17
N THR A 220 -6.46 -1.20 -19.83
CA THR A 220 -7.90 -1.03 -20.01
C THR A 220 -8.61 -1.06 -18.65
N PRO A 221 -9.48 -0.08 -18.32
CA PRO A 221 -10.33 -0.14 -17.15
C PRO A 221 -11.19 -1.41 -17.11
N GLY A 222 -11.48 -1.92 -15.93
CA GLY A 222 -12.31 -3.11 -15.79
C GLY A 222 -11.95 -3.97 -14.59
N SER A 223 -12.60 -5.14 -14.50
CA SER A 223 -12.39 -6.08 -13.41
C SER A 223 -11.52 -7.26 -13.84
N TYR A 224 -10.48 -7.52 -13.07
CA TYR A 224 -9.50 -8.58 -13.31
C TYR A 224 -9.47 -9.52 -12.11
N VAL A 225 -9.43 -10.83 -12.36
CA VAL A 225 -9.36 -11.87 -11.33
C VAL A 225 -8.40 -12.97 -11.75
N GLY A 226 -7.67 -13.55 -10.82
CA GLY A 226 -6.70 -14.58 -11.13
C GLY A 226 -6.62 -15.73 -10.11
N TYR A 227 -7.62 -15.92 -9.24
CA TYR A 227 -7.58 -16.98 -8.23
C TYR A 227 -8.97 -17.19 -7.55
N PRO A 228 -10.04 -17.59 -8.28
CA PRO A 228 -11.33 -17.77 -7.64
C PRO A 228 -11.35 -19.00 -6.74
N ALA A 229 -11.98 -18.89 -5.56
CA ALA A 229 -12.32 -20.06 -4.75
C ALA A 229 -13.38 -20.89 -5.48
N ARG A 230 -13.21 -22.22 -5.46
CA ARG A 230 -14.13 -23.19 -6.06
C ARG A 230 -14.45 -24.30 -5.07
N PRO A 231 -15.58 -25.02 -5.23
CA PRO A 231 -15.82 -26.23 -4.47
C PRO A 231 -14.64 -27.19 -4.60
N HIS A 232 -14.18 -27.73 -3.46
CA HIS A 232 -12.95 -28.52 -3.39
C HIS A 232 -12.88 -29.66 -4.42
N GLY A 233 -13.99 -30.41 -4.59
CA GLY A 233 -14.03 -31.51 -5.56
C GLY A 233 -13.95 -31.06 -7.04
N GLU A 234 -14.41 -29.86 -7.37
CA GLU A 234 -14.28 -29.28 -8.71
C GLU A 234 -12.84 -28.83 -8.95
N TRP A 235 -12.26 -28.10 -8.00
CA TRP A 235 -10.88 -27.63 -8.09
C TRP A 235 -9.89 -28.81 -8.26
N VAL A 236 -10.02 -29.87 -7.46
CA VAL A 236 -9.17 -31.07 -7.59
C VAL A 236 -9.28 -31.71 -8.98
N ARG A 237 -10.50 -31.86 -9.51
CA ARG A 237 -10.72 -32.40 -10.88
C ARG A 237 -10.06 -31.52 -11.95
N GLU A 238 -10.19 -30.22 -11.86
CA GLU A 238 -9.55 -29.28 -12.78
C GLU A 238 -8.03 -29.36 -12.71
N GLN A 239 -7.42 -29.41 -11.52
CA GLN A 239 -5.98 -29.56 -11.37
C GLN A 239 -5.48 -30.87 -12.00
N ILE A 240 -6.20 -31.97 -11.82
CA ILE A 240 -5.87 -33.27 -12.47
C ILE A 240 -5.97 -33.15 -14.00
N MET A 241 -6.97 -32.44 -14.53
CA MET A 241 -7.08 -32.21 -15.98
C MET A 241 -5.94 -31.37 -16.51
N VAL A 242 -5.56 -30.28 -15.82
CA VAL A 242 -4.44 -29.43 -16.21
C VAL A 242 -3.13 -30.22 -16.28
N THR A 243 -2.86 -31.11 -15.32
CA THR A 243 -1.65 -31.95 -15.34
C THR A 243 -1.63 -32.96 -16.52
N ARG A 244 -2.80 -33.33 -17.06
CA ARG A 244 -2.92 -34.24 -18.20
C ARG A 244 -2.91 -33.55 -19.56
N LEU A 245 -3.00 -32.20 -19.61
CA LEU A 245 -2.97 -31.45 -20.86
C LEU A 245 -1.78 -31.76 -21.78
N PRO A 246 -0.51 -31.87 -21.28
CA PRO A 246 0.62 -32.20 -22.13
C PRO A 246 0.49 -33.56 -22.83
N GLU A 247 -0.06 -34.56 -22.15
CA GLU A 247 -0.33 -35.87 -22.76
C GLU A 247 -1.43 -35.81 -23.82
N LEU A 248 -2.51 -35.06 -23.52
CA LEU A 248 -3.64 -34.86 -24.43
C LEU A 248 -3.15 -34.16 -25.72
N MET A 249 -2.35 -33.11 -25.59
CA MET A 249 -1.76 -32.39 -26.70
C MET A 249 -0.90 -33.30 -27.58
N LYS A 250 -0.07 -34.21 -27.01
CA LYS A 250 0.70 -35.20 -27.76
C LYS A 250 -0.19 -36.18 -28.50
N LYS A 251 -1.30 -36.63 -27.89
CA LYS A 251 -2.27 -37.52 -28.54
C LYS A 251 -2.99 -36.82 -29.70
N MET A 252 -3.38 -35.57 -29.52
CA MET A 252 -3.99 -34.77 -30.57
C MET A 252 -3.04 -34.55 -31.76
N SER A 253 -1.82 -34.12 -31.53
CA SER A 253 -0.83 -33.97 -32.61
C SER A 253 -0.54 -35.28 -33.36
N ARG A 254 -0.58 -36.43 -32.69
CA ARG A 254 -0.46 -37.73 -33.34
C ARG A 254 -1.69 -38.06 -34.20
N LEU A 255 -2.88 -37.75 -33.70
CA LEU A 255 -4.16 -37.88 -34.42
C LEU A 255 -4.17 -37.01 -35.69
N GLU A 256 -3.79 -35.77 -35.59
CA GLU A 256 -3.68 -34.83 -36.70
C GLU A 256 -2.74 -35.35 -37.82
N LYS A 257 -1.57 -35.87 -37.44
CA LYS A 257 -0.68 -36.50 -38.38
C LYS A 257 -1.31 -37.69 -39.11
N LEU A 258 -1.98 -38.60 -38.37
CA LEU A 258 -2.65 -39.76 -38.93
C LEU A 258 -3.78 -39.41 -39.87
N LEU A 259 -4.54 -38.35 -39.55
CA LEU A 259 -5.65 -37.84 -40.39
C LEU A 259 -5.11 -37.22 -41.67
N THR A 260 -4.05 -36.41 -41.56
CA THR A 260 -3.34 -35.83 -42.73
C THR A 260 -2.78 -36.89 -43.67
N GLU A 261 -2.14 -37.92 -43.11
CA GLU A 261 -1.61 -39.07 -43.89
C GLU A 261 -2.73 -39.84 -44.64
N LYS A 262 -3.96 -39.84 -44.11
CA LYS A 262 -5.15 -40.44 -44.72
C LYS A 262 -5.94 -39.50 -45.65
N GLY A 263 -5.45 -38.26 -45.86
CA GLY A 263 -6.10 -37.26 -46.71
C GLY A 263 -7.37 -36.63 -46.12
N ILE A 264 -7.59 -36.82 -44.84
CA ILE A 264 -8.74 -36.20 -44.11
C ILE A 264 -8.30 -34.85 -43.59
N LYS A 265 -8.89 -33.77 -44.07
CA LYS A 265 -8.75 -32.40 -43.50
C LYS A 265 -9.65 -32.24 -42.30
N LEU A 266 -9.07 -31.78 -41.17
CA LEU A 266 -9.77 -31.28 -39.99
C LEU A 266 -10.33 -29.88 -40.23
#